data_de6e50b4dcb7386f5599f00787952aa2
#
_entry.id   de6e50b4dcb7386f5599f00787952aa2
#
_cell.length_a   1.000
_cell.length_b   1.000
_cell.length_c   1.000
_cell.angle_alpha   90.00
_cell.angle_beta   90.00
_cell.angle_gamma   90.00
#
_symmetry.space_group_name_H-M   'P 1'
#
loop_
_entity.id
_entity.type
_entity.pdbx_description
1 polymer ?
#
loop_
_entity_poly.entity_id
_entity_poly.type
_entity_poly.pdbx_seq_one_letter_code
_entity_poly.pdbx_strand_id
1 'polypeptide(L)'
;MRLGYLDILNDEQSNKAVELVDKIEKLWIRRAPDPMDFFTVGAVTYMEGVTSINKYHRHRTLLNPVLRKHFTWLYDILIEKLSAEVGKCELFDVLAYPGFHVFGHKPGRPSHPDCAERFCKPLASLHVDIQYRDHADVWKTFDNVDLEDTLSFTLPLELPKCGGGLFVWDWMNMDQAMIAKFNFQSNSDKDATLQRFMSHASNVDFENRPEFFENPAFVSTLERVTGCADEFIQNTKDPRESKDFWENGSLPMQYDPIYDSAPMVVPYKIGQMFYHTGHVLHQIVPGYKLDVWDRRITLQGHGVKCDGVWKLYF
;
A
#
# COMPACT_ATOMS: atom_id res chain seq x y z
N MET A 1 8.47 16.39 -4.40
CA MET A 1 7.98 14.98 -4.40
C MET A 1 9.16 14.07 -4.13
N ARG A 2 9.01 13.11 -3.23
CA ARG A 2 10.03 12.10 -2.94
C ARG A 2 9.57 10.76 -3.48
N LEU A 3 10.44 10.12 -4.22
CA LEU A 3 10.31 8.75 -4.68
C LEU A 3 11.69 8.12 -4.61
N GLY A 4 11.83 6.98 -3.97
CA GLY A 4 13.15 6.35 -3.91
C GLY A 4 13.12 4.92 -3.42
N TYR A 5 14.29 4.30 -3.53
CA TYR A 5 14.55 2.95 -3.06
C TYR A 5 15.70 2.95 -2.06
N LEU A 6 15.56 2.15 -1.02
CA LEU A 6 16.63 1.91 -0.05
C LEU A 6 16.81 0.41 0.16
N ASP A 7 18.02 -0.09 0.03
CA ASP A 7 18.36 -1.46 0.42
C ASP A 7 18.41 -1.54 1.95
N ILE A 8 17.35 -2.10 2.55
CA ILE A 8 17.16 -2.20 4.00
C ILE A 8 17.73 -3.52 4.53
N LEU A 9 17.32 -4.65 3.96
CA LEU A 9 17.63 -5.99 4.42
C LEU A 9 18.33 -6.80 3.33
N ASN A 10 19.17 -7.72 3.76
CA ASN A 10 19.63 -8.83 2.92
C ASN A 10 18.63 -10.00 2.99
N ASP A 11 18.90 -11.07 2.20
CA ASP A 11 18.00 -12.23 2.12
C ASP A 11 17.84 -12.94 3.46
N GLU A 12 18.92 -13.10 4.24
CA GLU A 12 18.90 -13.73 5.56
C GLU A 12 18.02 -12.93 6.54
N GLN A 13 18.17 -11.61 6.53
CA GLN A 13 17.37 -10.72 7.37
C GLN A 13 15.89 -10.70 6.95
N SER A 14 15.62 -10.74 5.65
CA SER A 14 14.25 -10.82 5.11
C SER A 14 13.58 -12.12 5.53
N ASN A 15 14.26 -13.25 5.37
CA ASN A 15 13.78 -14.56 5.80
C ASN A 15 13.51 -14.60 7.31
N LYS A 16 14.44 -14.05 8.12
CA LYS A 16 14.25 -13.92 9.57
C LYS A 16 13.00 -13.11 9.91
N ALA A 17 12.74 -12.02 9.19
CA ALA A 17 11.53 -11.22 9.40
C ALA A 17 10.26 -12.01 9.09
N VAL A 18 10.23 -12.76 7.98
CA VAL A 18 9.14 -13.66 7.60
C VAL A 18 8.88 -14.71 8.67
N GLU A 19 9.92 -15.42 9.13
CA GLU A 19 9.80 -16.42 10.19
C GLU A 19 9.22 -15.85 11.49
N LEU A 20 9.59 -14.61 11.84
CA LEU A 20 9.04 -13.93 13.02
C LEU A 20 7.60 -13.51 12.83
N VAL A 21 7.21 -13.04 11.62
CA VAL A 21 5.80 -12.77 11.29
C VAL A 21 4.98 -14.05 11.42
N ASP A 22 5.47 -15.16 10.87
CA ASP A 22 4.81 -16.47 10.95
C ASP A 22 4.68 -16.98 12.39
N LYS A 23 5.71 -16.79 13.20
CA LYS A 23 5.71 -17.18 14.62
C LYS A 23 4.61 -16.51 15.45
N ILE A 24 4.19 -15.34 15.04
CA ILE A 24 3.11 -14.57 15.69
C ILE A 24 1.77 -14.65 14.96
N GLU A 25 1.55 -15.67 14.11
CA GLU A 25 0.33 -15.86 13.30
C GLU A 25 -0.96 -15.71 14.11
N LYS A 26 -0.97 -16.13 15.37
CA LYS A 26 -2.14 -16.02 16.26
C LYS A 26 -2.57 -14.57 16.53
N LEU A 27 -1.70 -13.62 16.26
CA LEU A 27 -1.96 -12.17 16.42
C LEU A 27 -2.31 -11.49 15.10
N TRP A 28 -2.36 -12.25 14.00
CA TRP A 28 -2.77 -11.70 12.72
C TRP A 28 -4.26 -11.34 12.75
N ILE A 29 -4.56 -10.13 12.34
CA ILE A 29 -5.92 -9.62 12.25
C ILE A 29 -6.42 -9.84 10.83
N ARG A 30 -7.45 -10.67 10.65
CA ARG A 30 -8.10 -10.84 9.34
C ARG A 30 -8.77 -9.55 8.91
N ARG A 31 -8.55 -9.14 7.67
CA ARG A 31 -9.03 -7.88 7.10
C ARG A 31 -10.11 -8.03 6.03
N ALA A 32 -10.24 -9.21 5.48
CA ALA A 32 -11.25 -9.51 4.48
C ALA A 32 -12.10 -10.71 4.91
N PRO A 33 -13.37 -10.78 4.47
CA PRO A 33 -14.20 -11.96 4.68
C PRO A 33 -13.63 -13.19 3.95
N ASP A 34 -14.03 -14.40 4.39
CA ASP A 34 -13.71 -15.61 3.65
C ASP A 34 -14.25 -15.53 2.21
N PRO A 35 -13.54 -16.07 1.22
CA PRO A 35 -12.30 -16.86 1.34
C PRO A 35 -10.99 -16.03 1.30
N MET A 36 -11.07 -14.71 1.36
CA MET A 36 -9.91 -13.85 1.21
C MET A 36 -8.93 -13.96 2.36
N ASP A 37 -7.70 -14.39 2.07
CA ASP A 37 -6.60 -14.47 3.02
C ASP A 37 -5.79 -13.17 3.01
N PHE A 38 -6.37 -12.14 3.59
CA PHE A 38 -5.71 -10.86 3.85
C PHE A 38 -5.67 -10.60 5.35
N PHE A 39 -4.46 -10.40 5.87
CA PHE A 39 -4.21 -10.19 7.28
C PHE A 39 -3.26 -9.02 7.50
N THR A 40 -3.30 -8.45 8.71
CA THR A 40 -2.31 -7.48 9.18
C THR A 40 -1.77 -7.87 10.55
N VAL A 41 -0.55 -7.44 10.82
CA VAL A 41 0.06 -7.46 12.15
C VAL A 41 0.39 -6.02 12.52
N GLY A 42 -0.39 -5.45 13.40
CA GLY A 42 -0.37 -4.03 13.75
C GLY A 42 -1.77 -3.43 13.72
N ALA A 43 -1.95 -2.25 14.25
CA ALA A 43 -3.20 -1.49 14.16
C ALA A 43 -3.11 -0.55 12.95
N VAL A 44 -3.97 -0.77 11.96
CA VAL A 44 -3.96 -0.03 10.69
C VAL A 44 -4.93 1.14 10.76
N THR A 45 -4.44 2.36 10.60
CA THR A 45 -5.24 3.57 10.72
C THR A 45 -6.45 3.55 9.79
N TYR A 46 -6.26 3.32 8.50
CA TYR A 46 -7.33 3.35 7.49
C TYR A 46 -8.35 2.19 7.60
N MET A 47 -8.10 1.20 8.45
CA MET A 47 -9.03 0.09 8.68
C MET A 47 -9.76 0.18 10.02
N GLU A 48 -9.02 0.46 11.09
CA GLU A 48 -9.59 0.54 12.43
C GLU A 48 -9.97 1.96 12.81
N GLY A 49 -9.12 2.93 12.49
CA GLY A 49 -9.33 4.34 12.86
C GLY A 49 -10.63 4.90 12.27
N VAL A 50 -10.87 4.62 10.99
CA VAL A 50 -12.09 5.05 10.27
C VAL A 50 -13.35 4.42 10.84
N THR A 51 -13.28 3.17 11.33
CA THR A 51 -14.44 2.47 11.89
C THR A 51 -14.63 2.71 13.37
N SER A 52 -13.55 2.81 14.12
CA SER A 52 -13.55 3.04 15.58
C SER A 52 -12.14 3.37 16.07
N ILE A 53 -11.92 4.62 16.44
CA ILE A 53 -10.65 5.06 17.03
C ILE A 53 -10.31 4.28 18.31
N ASN A 54 -11.31 3.89 19.10
CA ASN A 54 -11.11 3.06 20.29
C ASN A 54 -10.57 1.67 19.94
N LYS A 55 -11.04 1.06 18.85
CA LYS A 55 -10.53 -0.23 18.34
C LYS A 55 -9.09 -0.10 17.90
N TYR A 56 -8.75 0.97 17.19
CA TYR A 56 -7.38 1.28 16.81
C TYR A 56 -6.46 1.38 18.03
N HIS A 57 -6.81 2.21 19.02
CA HIS A 57 -5.99 2.37 20.22
C HIS A 57 -5.85 1.07 21.03
N ARG A 58 -6.92 0.26 21.10
CA ARG A 58 -6.85 -1.07 21.73
C ARG A 58 -5.85 -1.99 21.01
N HIS A 59 -5.92 -2.09 19.69
CA HIS A 59 -5.00 -2.91 18.92
C HIS A 59 -3.57 -2.38 19.01
N ARG A 60 -3.36 -1.07 18.91
CA ARG A 60 -2.06 -0.44 19.12
C ARG A 60 -1.46 -0.83 20.48
N THR A 61 -2.22 -0.67 21.56
CA THR A 61 -1.75 -0.97 22.91
C THR A 61 -1.35 -2.44 23.07
N LEU A 62 -2.05 -3.35 22.42
CA LEU A 62 -1.77 -4.78 22.47
C LEU A 62 -0.59 -5.18 21.55
N LEU A 63 -0.49 -4.57 20.37
CA LEU A 63 0.44 -5.04 19.33
C LEU A 63 1.78 -4.29 19.32
N ASN A 64 1.85 -3.00 19.68
CA ASN A 64 3.12 -2.29 19.75
C ASN A 64 4.19 -2.99 20.63
N PRO A 65 3.86 -3.49 21.86
CA PRO A 65 4.83 -4.23 22.66
C PRO A 65 5.31 -5.53 21.99
N VAL A 66 4.42 -6.22 21.26
CA VAL A 66 4.76 -7.43 20.51
C VAL A 66 5.68 -7.10 19.35
N LEU A 67 5.32 -6.08 18.55
CA LEU A 67 6.13 -5.62 17.43
C LEU A 67 7.51 -5.17 17.92
N ARG A 68 7.58 -4.38 18.99
CA ARG A 68 8.85 -3.97 19.60
C ARG A 68 9.67 -5.19 20.02
N LYS A 69 9.09 -6.15 20.73
CA LYS A 69 9.79 -7.35 21.21
C LYS A 69 10.41 -8.18 20.09
N HIS A 70 9.72 -8.36 18.98
CA HIS A 70 10.16 -9.27 17.91
C HIS A 70 10.94 -8.56 16.80
N PHE A 71 10.66 -7.26 16.57
CA PHE A 71 11.17 -6.55 15.40
C PHE A 71 12.02 -5.30 15.74
N THR A 72 12.46 -5.09 16.99
CA THR A 72 13.36 -3.98 17.33
C THR A 72 14.55 -3.90 16.37
N TRP A 73 15.22 -5.02 16.12
CA TRP A 73 16.37 -5.09 15.21
C TRP A 73 16.03 -4.62 13.78
N LEU A 74 14.80 -4.92 13.29
CA LEU A 74 14.33 -4.50 11.97
C LEU A 74 14.03 -2.99 11.96
N TYR A 75 13.36 -2.50 13.00
CA TYR A 75 13.09 -1.07 13.14
C TYR A 75 14.37 -0.25 13.30
N ASP A 76 15.37 -0.75 14.01
CA ASP A 76 16.65 -0.07 14.17
C ASP A 76 17.35 0.11 12.81
N ILE A 77 17.41 -0.94 11.99
CA ILE A 77 17.96 -0.88 10.64
C ILE A 77 17.13 0.08 9.75
N LEU A 78 15.80 -0.04 9.80
CA LEU A 78 14.90 0.82 9.03
C LEU A 78 15.13 2.29 9.38
N ILE A 79 15.12 2.63 10.67
CA ILE A 79 15.29 3.99 11.16
C ILE A 79 16.65 4.54 10.80
N GLU A 80 17.72 3.77 10.97
CA GLU A 80 19.08 4.17 10.62
C GLU A 80 19.18 4.56 9.14
N LYS A 81 18.77 3.64 8.26
CA LYS A 81 18.86 3.86 6.80
C LYS A 81 17.92 4.93 6.30
N LEU A 82 16.68 4.95 6.78
CA LEU A 82 15.70 5.97 6.41
C LEU A 82 16.13 7.36 6.92
N SER A 83 16.71 7.42 8.14
CA SER A 83 17.21 8.69 8.68
C SER A 83 18.37 9.27 7.89
N ALA A 84 19.21 8.43 7.32
CA ALA A 84 20.30 8.86 6.46
C ALA A 84 19.80 9.47 5.15
N GLU A 85 18.62 9.04 4.67
CA GLU A 85 18.02 9.48 3.40
C GLU A 85 17.13 10.72 3.56
N VAL A 86 16.17 10.66 4.51
CA VAL A 86 15.12 11.69 4.62
C VAL A 86 15.31 12.63 5.81
N GLY A 87 16.29 12.37 6.66
CA GLY A 87 16.52 13.05 7.94
C GLY A 87 15.96 12.25 9.11
N LYS A 88 16.24 12.71 10.33
CA LYS A 88 15.97 11.97 11.57
C LYS A 88 14.57 11.35 11.62
N CYS A 89 14.52 10.03 11.87
CA CYS A 89 13.30 9.24 12.03
C CYS A 89 13.24 8.60 13.41
N GLU A 90 12.04 8.35 13.91
CA GLU A 90 11.79 7.55 15.12
C GLU A 90 10.42 6.88 15.06
N LEU A 91 10.25 5.77 15.77
CA LEU A 91 8.93 5.19 15.99
C LEU A 91 8.10 6.11 16.87
N PHE A 92 6.83 6.25 16.54
CA PHE A 92 5.93 7.12 17.29
C PHE A 92 5.03 6.32 18.24
N ASP A 93 5.40 6.28 19.51
CA ASP A 93 4.72 5.46 20.55
C ASP A 93 3.24 5.81 20.75
N VAL A 94 2.82 7.00 20.37
CA VAL A 94 1.42 7.45 20.49
C VAL A 94 0.53 6.75 19.46
N LEU A 95 1.09 6.36 18.31
CA LEU A 95 0.38 5.64 17.26
C LEU A 95 0.89 4.19 17.13
N ALA A 96 0.26 3.42 16.26
CA ALA A 96 0.73 2.08 15.95
C ALA A 96 2.05 2.13 15.20
N TYR A 97 2.98 1.24 15.54
CA TYR A 97 4.24 1.10 14.81
C TYR A 97 4.01 0.58 13.40
N PRO A 98 4.91 0.89 12.44
CA PRO A 98 4.89 0.25 11.15
C PRO A 98 4.67 -1.25 11.26
N GLY A 99 3.74 -1.78 10.50
CA GLY A 99 3.24 -3.12 10.68
C GLY A 99 3.26 -3.93 9.37
N PHE A 100 2.73 -5.13 9.42
CA PHE A 100 2.83 -6.05 8.29
C PHE A 100 1.47 -6.27 7.64
N HIS A 101 1.47 -6.27 6.30
CA HIS A 101 0.41 -6.83 5.48
C HIS A 101 0.82 -8.20 4.98
N VAL A 102 -0.09 -9.17 5.14
CA VAL A 102 0.07 -10.54 4.66
C VAL A 102 -1.08 -10.86 3.72
N PHE A 103 -0.75 -11.08 2.46
CA PHE A 103 -1.69 -11.51 1.43
C PHE A 103 -1.33 -12.92 1.00
N GLY A 104 -2.28 -13.84 1.09
CA GLY A 104 -2.11 -15.25 0.77
C GLY A 104 -2.09 -16.13 2.00
N HIS A 105 -1.54 -17.31 1.84
CA HIS A 105 -1.64 -18.40 2.79
C HIS A 105 -1.09 -18.10 4.20
N LYS A 106 -1.60 -18.83 5.18
CA LYS A 106 -1.02 -18.90 6.52
C LYS A 106 0.07 -19.99 6.58
N PRO A 107 0.97 -19.92 7.58
CA PRO A 107 2.00 -20.95 7.76
C PRO A 107 1.40 -22.36 7.77
N GLY A 108 1.90 -23.23 6.89
CA GLY A 108 1.47 -24.62 6.78
C GLY A 108 0.05 -24.88 6.26
N ARG A 109 -0.65 -23.87 5.73
CA ARG A 109 -2.00 -23.99 5.17
C ARG A 109 -2.09 -23.23 3.85
N PRO A 110 -2.43 -23.88 2.73
CA PRO A 110 -2.63 -23.19 1.47
C PRO A 110 -3.81 -22.22 1.56
N SER A 111 -3.76 -21.16 0.77
CA SER A 111 -4.91 -20.29 0.56
C SER A 111 -6.05 -21.03 -0.15
N HIS A 112 -7.27 -20.53 -0.01
CA HIS A 112 -8.36 -20.98 -0.85
C HIS A 112 -8.07 -20.61 -2.32
N PRO A 113 -8.40 -21.50 -3.30
CA PRO A 113 -8.17 -21.19 -4.72
C PRO A 113 -8.76 -19.84 -5.17
N ASP A 114 -9.98 -19.52 -4.74
CA ASP A 114 -10.63 -18.24 -5.05
C ASP A 114 -9.83 -17.03 -4.50
N CYS A 115 -9.07 -17.23 -3.42
CA CYS A 115 -8.20 -16.19 -2.88
C CYS A 115 -7.05 -15.90 -3.86
N ALA A 116 -6.39 -16.94 -4.37
CA ALA A 116 -5.32 -16.79 -5.36
C ALA A 116 -5.84 -16.10 -6.62
N GLU A 117 -6.99 -16.53 -7.15
CA GLU A 117 -7.65 -15.89 -8.29
C GLU A 117 -7.98 -14.41 -8.00
N ARG A 118 -8.51 -14.10 -6.81
CA ARG A 118 -8.85 -12.74 -6.43
C ARG A 118 -7.62 -11.82 -6.36
N PHE A 119 -6.47 -12.34 -5.95
CA PHE A 119 -5.22 -11.57 -5.91
C PHE A 119 -4.62 -11.32 -7.30
N CYS A 120 -5.12 -11.95 -8.34
CA CYS A 120 -4.84 -11.59 -9.72
C CYS A 120 -5.64 -10.38 -10.22
N LYS A 121 -6.53 -9.82 -9.39
CA LYS A 121 -7.31 -8.60 -9.67
C LYS A 121 -6.80 -7.45 -8.80
N PRO A 122 -7.05 -6.18 -9.15
CA PRO A 122 -6.71 -5.05 -8.29
C PRO A 122 -7.35 -5.22 -6.91
N LEU A 123 -6.53 -5.30 -5.86
CA LEU A 123 -6.98 -5.53 -4.48
C LEU A 123 -7.27 -4.25 -3.73
N ALA A 124 -6.51 -3.23 -4.03
CA ALA A 124 -6.67 -1.91 -3.47
C ALA A 124 -7.15 -0.96 -4.55
N SER A 125 -8.06 -0.08 -4.19
CA SER A 125 -8.40 1.07 -5.03
C SER A 125 -7.15 1.89 -5.31
N LEU A 126 -7.16 2.64 -6.39
CA LEU A 126 -6.24 3.73 -6.60
C LEU A 126 -6.42 4.74 -5.46
N HIS A 127 -5.33 5.14 -4.78
CA HIS A 127 -5.42 5.97 -3.57
C HIS A 127 -4.15 6.81 -3.34
N VAL A 128 -4.27 7.71 -2.39
CA VAL A 128 -3.17 8.46 -1.77
C VAL A 128 -3.14 8.16 -0.27
N ASP A 129 -1.97 8.24 0.34
CA ASP A 129 -1.78 7.95 1.75
C ASP A 129 -1.92 9.21 2.61
N ILE A 130 -3.14 9.45 3.07
CA ILE A 130 -3.49 10.62 3.90
C ILE A 130 -4.00 10.23 5.30
N GLN A 131 -3.57 9.08 5.80
CA GLN A 131 -3.99 8.52 7.10
C GLN A 131 -3.67 9.42 8.29
N TYR A 132 -2.69 10.32 8.17
CA TYR A 132 -2.38 11.34 9.18
C TYR A 132 -3.61 12.18 9.55
N ARG A 133 -4.59 12.32 8.66
CA ARG A 133 -5.81 13.10 8.89
C ARG A 133 -6.67 12.51 10.01
N ASP A 134 -6.67 11.19 10.16
CA ASP A 134 -7.42 10.49 11.20
C ASP A 134 -6.83 10.71 12.60
N HIS A 135 -5.63 11.27 12.66
CA HIS A 135 -4.88 11.57 13.87
C HIS A 135 -4.63 13.08 14.06
N ALA A 136 -5.49 13.93 13.53
CA ALA A 136 -5.29 15.38 13.54
C ALA A 136 -5.04 15.96 14.95
N ASP A 137 -5.67 15.42 15.98
CA ASP A 137 -5.49 15.89 17.37
C ASP A 137 -4.11 15.51 17.93
N VAL A 138 -3.53 14.41 17.45
CA VAL A 138 -2.18 14.00 17.84
C VAL A 138 -1.15 14.98 17.31
N TRP A 139 -1.29 15.39 16.05
CA TRP A 139 -0.34 16.30 15.41
C TRP A 139 -0.37 17.71 16.00
N LYS A 140 -1.51 18.16 16.54
CA LYS A 140 -1.64 19.45 17.23
C LYS A 140 -0.78 19.58 18.50
N THR A 141 -0.21 18.48 18.99
CA THR A 141 0.66 18.49 20.18
C THR A 141 2.09 18.94 19.89
N PHE A 142 2.44 19.14 18.63
CA PHE A 142 3.76 19.58 18.18
C PHE A 142 3.72 21.06 17.75
N ASP A 143 4.83 21.76 17.92
CA ASP A 143 4.95 23.17 17.54
C ASP A 143 5.01 23.34 16.02
N ASN A 144 5.72 22.44 15.32
CA ASN A 144 5.87 22.47 13.88
C ASN A 144 5.54 21.11 13.28
N VAL A 145 4.53 21.06 12.42
CA VAL A 145 4.08 19.86 11.72
C VAL A 145 4.04 20.10 10.23
N ASP A 146 4.73 19.24 9.48
CA ASP A 146 4.71 19.27 8.01
C ASP A 146 3.73 18.18 7.52
N LEU A 147 2.54 18.58 7.11
CA LEU A 147 1.53 17.72 6.49
C LEU A 147 1.56 17.80 4.96
N GLU A 148 2.40 18.64 4.39
CA GLU A 148 2.53 18.80 2.94
C GLU A 148 3.53 17.78 2.35
N ASP A 149 4.56 17.42 3.13
CA ASP A 149 5.56 16.44 2.75
C ASP A 149 5.53 15.23 3.69
N THR A 150 4.44 14.48 3.63
CA THR A 150 4.31 13.23 4.39
C THR A 150 5.08 12.09 3.72
N LEU A 151 5.34 11.02 4.45
CA LEU A 151 6.10 9.87 4.00
C LEU A 151 5.23 8.62 4.02
N SER A 152 5.34 7.81 2.96
CA SER A 152 4.85 6.43 2.92
C SER A 152 5.96 5.51 2.48
N PHE A 153 6.00 4.30 3.01
CA PHE A 153 6.99 3.31 2.62
C PHE A 153 6.46 1.88 2.69
N THR A 154 7.00 1.05 1.80
CA THR A 154 6.72 -0.38 1.74
C THR A 154 8.03 -1.13 1.58
N LEU A 155 8.30 -2.07 2.50
CA LEU A 155 9.44 -2.98 2.47
C LEU A 155 8.93 -4.40 2.22
N PRO A 156 9.12 -4.96 1.02
CA PRO A 156 8.77 -6.34 0.72
C PRO A 156 9.70 -7.31 1.44
N LEU A 157 9.12 -8.31 2.10
CA LEU A 157 9.82 -9.38 2.82
C LEU A 157 9.65 -10.73 2.13
N GLU A 158 8.50 -10.94 1.52
CA GLU A 158 8.17 -12.11 0.71
C GLU A 158 7.29 -11.66 -0.45
N LEU A 159 7.50 -12.23 -1.63
CA LEU A 159 6.76 -11.90 -2.85
C LEU A 159 6.29 -13.19 -3.53
N PRO A 160 5.13 -13.17 -4.20
CA PRO A 160 4.70 -14.27 -5.04
C PRO A 160 5.65 -14.42 -6.25
N LYS A 161 5.57 -15.57 -6.93
CA LYS A 161 6.40 -15.85 -8.11
C LYS A 161 6.21 -14.80 -9.21
N CYS A 162 4.98 -14.35 -9.40
CA CYS A 162 4.62 -13.35 -10.40
C CYS A 162 3.84 -12.21 -9.74
N GLY A 163 4.31 -10.98 -9.93
CA GLY A 163 3.70 -9.79 -9.35
C GLY A 163 4.44 -9.24 -8.15
N GLY A 164 3.90 -8.19 -7.61
CA GLY A 164 4.48 -7.44 -6.50
C GLY A 164 5.13 -6.14 -6.96
N GLY A 165 4.45 -5.04 -6.68
CA GLY A 165 4.88 -3.70 -7.04
C GLY A 165 3.76 -2.69 -6.81
N LEU A 166 4.00 -1.47 -7.26
CA LEU A 166 3.03 -0.40 -7.32
C LEU A 166 2.94 0.16 -8.73
N PHE A 167 1.74 0.48 -9.16
CA PHE A 167 1.50 1.49 -10.18
C PHE A 167 1.54 2.84 -9.49
N VAL A 168 2.30 3.78 -10.03
CA VAL A 168 2.50 5.10 -9.47
C VAL A 168 2.27 6.16 -10.55
N TRP A 169 1.40 7.11 -10.26
CA TRP A 169 1.19 8.29 -11.11
C TRP A 169 1.99 9.45 -10.51
N ASP A 170 3.27 9.53 -10.82
CA ASP A 170 4.22 10.49 -10.23
C ASP A 170 3.94 11.94 -10.60
N TRP A 171 3.26 12.19 -11.71
CA TRP A 171 2.80 13.51 -12.14
C TRP A 171 1.53 13.98 -11.42
N MET A 172 0.77 13.05 -10.81
CA MET A 172 -0.39 13.34 -9.98
C MET A 172 0.00 13.40 -8.52
N ASN A 173 0.66 14.45 -8.16
CA ASN A 173 0.71 14.85 -6.76
C ASN A 173 -0.58 15.63 -6.48
N MET A 174 -1.34 15.24 -5.46
CA MET A 174 -2.39 16.12 -4.94
C MET A 174 -1.70 17.37 -4.45
N ASP A 175 -1.78 18.42 -5.27
CA ASP A 175 -1.12 19.67 -4.97
C ASP A 175 -1.64 20.26 -3.66
N GLN A 176 -0.86 21.18 -3.11
CA GLN A 176 -1.20 21.87 -1.85
C GLN A 176 -2.58 22.55 -1.92
N ALA A 177 -3.02 22.99 -3.12
CA ALA A 177 -4.32 23.60 -3.29
C ALA A 177 -5.45 22.57 -3.13
N MET A 178 -5.29 21.34 -3.62
CA MET A 178 -6.23 20.26 -3.37
C MET A 178 -6.21 19.85 -1.90
N ILE A 179 -5.04 19.71 -1.29
CA ILE A 179 -4.91 19.40 0.14
C ILE A 179 -5.52 20.51 0.99
N ALA A 180 -5.25 21.77 0.68
CA ALA A 180 -5.84 22.92 1.36
C ALA A 180 -7.37 22.93 1.21
N LYS A 181 -7.88 22.66 0.00
CA LYS A 181 -9.32 22.53 -0.27
C LYS A 181 -9.94 21.41 0.55
N PHE A 182 -9.28 20.26 0.65
CA PHE A 182 -9.68 19.17 1.53
C PHE A 182 -9.67 19.58 3.01
N ASN A 183 -8.71 20.38 3.45
CA ASN A 183 -8.61 20.82 4.85
C ASN A 183 -9.71 21.81 5.26
N PHE A 184 -10.30 22.55 4.32
CA PHE A 184 -11.38 23.50 4.57
C PHE A 184 -12.79 22.92 4.43
N GLN A 185 -12.95 21.75 3.83
CA GLN A 185 -14.25 21.09 3.70
C GLN A 185 -14.68 20.39 4.99
N SER A 186 -15.99 20.24 5.22
CA SER A 186 -16.51 19.41 6.31
C SER A 186 -16.07 17.95 6.12
N ASN A 187 -15.99 17.16 7.20
CA ASN A 187 -15.56 15.76 7.07
C ASN A 187 -16.44 14.96 6.11
N SER A 188 -17.78 15.18 6.13
CA SER A 188 -18.70 14.54 5.20
C SER A 188 -18.43 14.90 3.74
N ASP A 189 -18.13 16.18 3.47
CA ASP A 189 -17.85 16.66 2.12
C ASP A 189 -16.48 16.18 1.63
N LYS A 190 -15.50 16.09 2.56
CA LYS A 190 -14.17 15.54 2.29
C LYS A 190 -14.27 14.07 1.89
N ASP A 191 -15.02 13.29 2.67
CA ASP A 191 -15.20 11.87 2.40
C ASP A 191 -15.95 11.64 1.08
N ALA A 192 -16.99 12.43 0.80
CA ALA A 192 -17.72 12.36 -0.46
C ALA A 192 -16.85 12.77 -1.66
N THR A 193 -16.02 13.82 -1.50
CA THR A 193 -15.11 14.26 -2.58
C THR A 193 -13.98 13.27 -2.78
N LEU A 194 -13.39 12.75 -1.70
CA LEU A 194 -12.39 11.70 -1.76
C LEU A 194 -12.97 10.42 -2.36
N GLN A 195 -14.16 10.00 -1.94
CA GLN A 195 -14.84 8.84 -2.53
C GLN A 195 -15.18 9.03 -4.00
N ARG A 196 -15.60 10.22 -4.43
CA ARG A 196 -15.79 10.52 -5.85
C ARG A 196 -14.49 10.46 -6.62
N PHE A 197 -13.43 11.08 -6.10
CA PHE A 197 -12.10 11.00 -6.69
C PHE A 197 -11.61 9.55 -6.74
N MET A 198 -11.72 8.81 -5.63
CA MET A 198 -11.35 7.41 -5.53
C MET A 198 -12.22 6.49 -6.40
N SER A 199 -13.53 6.78 -6.54
CA SER A 199 -14.40 6.02 -7.42
C SER A 199 -14.11 6.30 -8.90
N HIS A 200 -13.76 7.52 -9.27
CA HIS A 200 -13.26 7.81 -10.60
C HIS A 200 -11.94 7.10 -10.86
N ALA A 201 -11.04 7.16 -9.91
CA ALA A 201 -9.73 6.54 -10.02
C ALA A 201 -9.76 5.01 -9.95
N SER A 202 -10.69 4.41 -9.19
CA SER A 202 -10.88 2.95 -9.14
C SER A 202 -11.58 2.37 -10.38
N ASN A 203 -12.19 3.23 -11.19
CA ASN A 203 -12.77 2.88 -12.48
C ASN A 203 -11.74 2.96 -13.62
N VAL A 204 -10.46 3.19 -13.34
CA VAL A 204 -9.40 3.02 -14.35
C VAL A 204 -9.31 1.55 -14.69
N ASP A 205 -9.91 1.24 -15.80
CA ASP A 205 -9.89 -0.10 -16.37
C ASP A 205 -8.60 -0.28 -17.17
N PHE A 206 -7.59 -0.81 -16.50
CA PHE A 206 -6.38 -1.22 -17.19
C PHE A 206 -6.65 -2.34 -18.20
N GLU A 207 -7.69 -3.14 -17.98
CA GLU A 207 -8.05 -4.29 -18.80
C GLU A 207 -8.58 -3.86 -20.17
N ASN A 208 -9.23 -2.70 -20.26
CA ASN A 208 -9.84 -2.20 -21.49
C ASN A 208 -9.04 -1.09 -22.21
N ARG A 209 -7.79 -0.86 -21.82
CA ARG A 209 -6.92 0.11 -22.47
C ARG A 209 -5.76 -0.59 -23.22
N PRO A 210 -6.01 -1.07 -24.42
CA PRO A 210 -4.99 -1.76 -25.22
C PRO A 210 -3.72 -0.92 -25.42
N GLU A 211 -3.84 0.42 -25.49
CA GLU A 211 -2.73 1.33 -25.66
C GLU A 211 -1.68 1.24 -24.52
N PHE A 212 -2.07 0.87 -23.27
CA PHE A 212 -1.11 0.62 -22.21
C PHE A 212 -0.25 -0.60 -22.50
N PHE A 213 -0.88 -1.66 -22.99
CA PHE A 213 -0.21 -2.92 -23.31
C PHE A 213 0.55 -2.87 -24.63
N GLU A 214 0.28 -1.88 -25.45
CA GLU A 214 1.01 -1.60 -26.68
C GLU A 214 2.24 -0.69 -26.46
N ASN A 215 2.33 -0.04 -25.27
CA ASN A 215 3.49 0.78 -24.93
C ASN A 215 4.70 -0.09 -24.59
N PRO A 216 5.78 -0.10 -25.39
CA PRO A 216 6.93 -0.97 -25.16
C PRO A 216 7.63 -0.74 -23.81
N ALA A 217 7.61 0.50 -23.29
CA ALA A 217 8.19 0.82 -21.99
C ALA A 217 7.36 0.24 -20.84
N PHE A 218 6.04 0.25 -20.97
CA PHE A 218 5.14 -0.37 -19.99
C PHE A 218 5.31 -1.89 -20.00
N VAL A 219 5.27 -2.53 -21.18
CA VAL A 219 5.45 -3.98 -21.35
C VAL A 219 6.80 -4.43 -20.79
N SER A 220 7.89 -3.75 -21.18
CA SER A 220 9.23 -4.06 -20.67
C SER A 220 9.34 -3.91 -19.14
N THR A 221 8.65 -2.93 -18.57
CA THR A 221 8.64 -2.73 -17.13
C THR A 221 7.78 -3.78 -16.45
N LEU A 222 6.62 -4.11 -17.02
CA LEU A 222 5.74 -5.17 -16.52
C LEU A 222 6.46 -6.52 -16.55
N GLU A 223 7.17 -6.87 -17.65
CA GLU A 223 7.98 -8.08 -17.73
C GLU A 223 9.03 -8.13 -16.63
N ARG A 224 9.75 -7.04 -16.41
CA ARG A 224 10.77 -6.94 -15.37
C ARG A 224 10.20 -7.12 -13.96
N VAL A 225 8.95 -6.68 -13.72
CA VAL A 225 8.28 -6.76 -12.41
C VAL A 225 7.65 -8.12 -12.18
N THR A 226 6.98 -8.65 -13.21
CA THR A 226 6.14 -9.85 -13.08
C THR A 226 6.82 -11.10 -13.62
N GLY A 227 7.78 -10.95 -14.56
CA GLY A 227 8.34 -12.05 -15.33
C GLY A 227 7.35 -12.71 -16.30
N CYS A 228 6.16 -12.12 -16.49
CA CYS A 228 5.02 -12.73 -17.17
C CYS A 228 4.22 -11.72 -18.00
N ALA A 229 4.86 -10.70 -18.59
CA ALA A 229 4.14 -9.61 -19.26
C ALA A 229 3.20 -10.08 -20.36
N ASP A 230 3.66 -10.98 -21.23
CA ASP A 230 2.85 -11.48 -22.35
C ASP A 230 1.60 -12.22 -21.88
N GLU A 231 1.73 -13.02 -20.82
CA GLU A 231 0.61 -13.76 -20.26
C GLU A 231 -0.36 -12.83 -19.51
N PHE A 232 0.16 -11.83 -18.83
CA PHE A 232 -0.67 -10.79 -18.16
C PHE A 232 -1.49 -10.04 -19.21
N ILE A 233 -0.86 -9.59 -20.30
CA ILE A 233 -1.51 -8.86 -21.41
C ILE A 233 -2.59 -9.73 -22.07
N GLN A 234 -2.31 -11.01 -22.32
CA GLN A 234 -3.27 -11.91 -22.94
C GLN A 234 -4.52 -12.14 -22.08
N ASN A 235 -4.37 -12.28 -20.76
CA ASN A 235 -5.50 -12.51 -19.86
C ASN A 235 -6.33 -11.26 -19.62
N THR A 236 -5.72 -10.08 -19.65
CA THR A 236 -6.45 -8.81 -19.53
C THR A 236 -7.23 -8.46 -20.81
N LYS A 237 -6.92 -9.12 -21.91
CA LYS A 237 -7.63 -8.98 -23.21
C LYS A 237 -8.77 -10.00 -23.39
N ASP A 238 -9.07 -10.88 -22.42
CA ASP A 238 -10.20 -11.83 -22.56
C ASP A 238 -11.55 -11.10 -22.42
N PRO A 239 -12.33 -11.00 -23.54
CA PRO A 239 -13.58 -10.22 -23.54
C PRO A 239 -14.69 -10.82 -22.66
N ARG A 240 -14.52 -12.02 -22.09
CA ARG A 240 -15.51 -12.67 -21.25
C ARG A 240 -15.51 -12.16 -19.81
N GLU A 241 -14.39 -11.66 -19.33
CA GLU A 241 -14.31 -11.06 -17.99
C GLU A 241 -14.70 -9.58 -17.98
N SER A 242 -14.57 -8.87 -19.10
CA SER A 242 -14.89 -7.45 -19.18
C SER A 242 -16.40 -7.17 -19.23
N LYS A 243 -17.22 -8.08 -19.73
CA LYS A 243 -18.65 -7.84 -19.93
C LYS A 243 -19.48 -7.77 -18.65
N ASP A 244 -19.19 -8.62 -17.67
CA ASP A 244 -20.01 -8.69 -16.45
C ASP A 244 -19.74 -7.55 -15.45
N PHE A 245 -18.58 -6.91 -15.55
CA PHE A 245 -18.22 -5.81 -14.64
C PHE A 245 -18.76 -4.45 -15.11
N TRP A 246 -18.99 -4.28 -16.43
CA TRP A 246 -19.24 -2.98 -17.07
C TRP A 246 -20.71 -2.70 -17.38
N GLU A 247 -21.57 -3.71 -17.44
CA GLU A 247 -22.98 -3.51 -17.76
C GLU A 247 -23.80 -2.82 -16.64
N ASN A 248 -23.23 -2.65 -15.44
CA ASN A 248 -23.96 -2.12 -14.28
C ASN A 248 -23.47 -0.78 -13.72
N GLY A 249 -22.64 0.00 -14.40
CA GLY A 249 -22.17 1.24 -13.76
C GLY A 249 -21.41 2.29 -14.58
N SER A 250 -21.41 2.23 -15.90
CA SER A 250 -20.66 3.20 -16.69
C SER A 250 -21.38 4.54 -16.83
N LEU A 251 -20.88 5.57 -16.17
CA LEU A 251 -21.12 6.96 -16.58
C LEU A 251 -20.29 7.26 -17.84
N PRO A 252 -20.82 8.08 -18.79
CA PRO A 252 -20.05 8.47 -19.97
C PRO A 252 -18.78 9.18 -19.52
N MET A 253 -17.63 8.65 -19.93
CA MET A 253 -16.32 9.22 -19.61
C MET A 253 -16.16 10.57 -20.28
N GLN A 254 -16.11 11.64 -19.50
CA GLN A 254 -15.48 12.87 -19.91
C GLN A 254 -13.97 12.67 -19.87
N TYR A 255 -13.26 13.29 -20.82
CA TYR A 255 -11.80 13.32 -20.87
C TYR A 255 -11.19 13.63 -19.49
N ASP A 256 -10.48 12.67 -18.91
CA ASP A 256 -9.80 12.82 -17.63
C ASP A 256 -8.30 12.49 -17.83
N PRO A 257 -7.40 13.45 -17.61
CA PRO A 257 -5.96 13.26 -17.84
C PRO A 257 -5.36 12.10 -17.07
N ILE A 258 -5.97 11.62 -15.99
CA ILE A 258 -5.52 10.44 -15.24
C ILE A 258 -5.54 9.20 -16.13
N TYR A 259 -6.55 9.10 -17.00
CA TYR A 259 -6.77 7.93 -17.84
C TYR A 259 -5.88 7.89 -19.08
N ASP A 260 -5.29 9.03 -19.44
CA ASP A 260 -4.49 9.15 -20.66
C ASP A 260 -2.98 9.01 -20.42
N SER A 261 -2.56 8.79 -19.16
CA SER A 261 -1.15 8.61 -18.82
C SER A 261 -0.89 7.24 -18.21
N ALA A 262 0.07 6.53 -18.78
CA ALA A 262 0.54 5.28 -18.21
C ALA A 262 1.16 5.50 -16.83
N PRO A 263 0.84 4.69 -15.82
CA PRO A 263 1.53 4.73 -14.55
C PRO A 263 2.99 4.30 -14.71
N MET A 264 3.83 4.85 -13.86
CA MET A 264 5.16 4.28 -13.65
C MET A 264 4.98 2.96 -12.86
N VAL A 265 5.57 1.88 -13.35
CA VAL A 265 5.59 0.62 -12.59
C VAL A 265 6.80 0.61 -11.67
N VAL A 266 6.55 0.48 -10.39
CA VAL A 266 7.54 0.38 -9.33
C VAL A 266 7.65 -1.08 -8.91
N PRO A 267 8.69 -1.81 -9.36
CA PRO A 267 8.88 -3.21 -8.99
C PRO A 267 9.26 -3.33 -7.52
N TYR A 268 8.69 -4.32 -6.85
CA TYR A 268 9.16 -4.72 -5.54
C TYR A 268 10.35 -5.68 -5.65
N LYS A 269 11.31 -5.50 -4.77
CA LYS A 269 12.42 -6.42 -4.55
C LYS A 269 12.50 -6.72 -3.06
N ILE A 270 12.62 -8.00 -2.70
CA ILE A 270 12.74 -8.43 -1.30
C ILE A 270 13.93 -7.71 -0.65
N GLY A 271 13.70 -7.17 0.54
CA GLY A 271 14.69 -6.42 1.31
C GLY A 271 14.93 -4.98 0.86
N GLN A 272 14.37 -4.56 -0.30
CA GLN A 272 14.49 -3.19 -0.79
C GLN A 272 13.18 -2.43 -0.53
N MET A 273 13.25 -1.40 0.28
CA MET A 273 12.12 -0.53 0.57
C MET A 273 11.90 0.47 -0.56
N PHE A 274 10.66 0.59 -1.01
CA PHE A 274 10.21 1.74 -1.77
C PHE A 274 9.57 2.76 -0.83
N TYR A 275 9.94 4.04 -0.97
CA TYR A 275 9.34 5.14 -0.23
C TYR A 275 8.89 6.26 -1.15
N HIS A 276 7.84 6.95 -0.77
CA HIS A 276 7.29 8.07 -1.52
C HIS A 276 6.59 9.08 -0.61
N THR A 277 6.33 10.26 -1.14
CA THR A 277 5.41 11.22 -0.48
C THR A 277 4.01 10.61 -0.44
N GLY A 278 3.34 10.67 0.71
CA GLY A 278 2.02 10.07 0.89
C GLY A 278 0.94 10.58 -0.08
N HIS A 279 1.14 11.74 -0.67
CA HIS A 279 0.22 12.37 -1.63
C HIS A 279 0.38 11.86 -3.08
N VAL A 280 1.28 10.95 -3.32
CA VAL A 280 1.43 10.31 -4.65
C VAL A 280 0.31 9.33 -4.87
N LEU A 281 -0.38 9.47 -6.01
CA LEU A 281 -1.41 8.53 -6.41
C LEU A 281 -0.78 7.20 -6.80
N HIS A 282 -1.28 6.10 -6.22
CA HIS A 282 -0.72 4.79 -6.47
C HIS A 282 -1.74 3.67 -6.29
N GLN A 283 -1.42 2.50 -6.83
CA GLN A 283 -2.20 1.27 -6.71
C GLN A 283 -1.27 0.06 -6.62
N ILE A 284 -1.68 -0.96 -5.89
CA ILE A 284 -0.95 -2.23 -5.82
C ILE A 284 -1.06 -2.95 -7.17
N VAL A 285 0.07 -3.38 -7.73
CA VAL A 285 0.12 -4.24 -8.91
C VAL A 285 -0.51 -5.60 -8.56
N PRO A 286 -1.49 -6.08 -9.33
CA PRO A 286 -2.05 -7.41 -9.15
C PRO A 286 -1.00 -8.50 -9.28
N GLY A 287 -1.19 -9.63 -8.61
CA GLY A 287 -0.44 -10.84 -8.90
C GLY A 287 -0.89 -11.47 -10.23
N TYR A 288 -0.13 -12.43 -10.71
CA TYR A 288 -0.49 -13.16 -11.91
C TYR A 288 -0.25 -14.66 -11.75
N LYS A 289 -1.22 -15.49 -12.16
CA LYS A 289 -1.17 -16.97 -12.01
C LYS A 289 -0.70 -17.42 -10.60
N LEU A 290 -1.27 -16.80 -9.59
CA LEU A 290 -0.89 -17.13 -8.22
C LEU A 290 -1.27 -18.55 -7.87
N ASP A 291 -0.34 -19.27 -7.27
CA ASP A 291 -0.57 -20.56 -6.63
C ASP A 291 -1.21 -20.34 -5.24
N VAL A 292 -1.89 -21.35 -4.73
CA VAL A 292 -2.44 -21.33 -3.37
C VAL A 292 -1.36 -21.23 -2.28
N TRP A 293 -0.11 -21.45 -2.64
CA TRP A 293 1.08 -21.29 -1.81
C TRP A 293 1.84 -19.98 -2.07
N ASP A 294 1.38 -19.15 -3.00
CA ASP A 294 1.96 -17.83 -3.18
C ASP A 294 1.52 -16.89 -2.07
N ARG A 295 2.45 -16.06 -1.61
CA ARG A 295 2.22 -15.13 -0.53
C ARG A 295 3.01 -13.84 -0.75
N ARG A 296 2.44 -12.74 -0.31
CA ARG A 296 3.13 -11.46 -0.22
C ARG A 296 3.11 -10.98 1.22
N ILE A 297 4.29 -10.71 1.78
CA ILE A 297 4.45 -10.07 3.08
C ILE A 297 5.21 -8.76 2.87
N THR A 298 4.64 -7.66 3.34
CA THR A 298 5.27 -6.34 3.33
C THR A 298 5.22 -5.70 4.70
N LEU A 299 6.31 -5.09 5.15
CA LEU A 299 6.27 -4.09 6.21
C LEU A 299 5.86 -2.77 5.57
N GLN A 300 4.88 -2.09 6.14
CA GLN A 300 4.41 -0.79 5.69
C GLN A 300 4.37 0.21 6.84
N GLY A 301 4.50 1.47 6.50
CA GLY A 301 4.34 2.55 7.44
C GLY A 301 4.29 3.90 6.76
N HIS A 302 3.91 4.88 7.57
CA HIS A 302 3.78 6.27 7.19
C HIS A 302 4.63 7.13 8.11
N GLY A 303 4.86 8.37 7.72
CA GLY A 303 5.56 9.33 8.54
C GLY A 303 5.03 10.75 8.36
N VAL A 304 4.97 11.47 9.49
CA VAL A 304 4.74 12.92 9.53
C VAL A 304 5.94 13.57 10.18
N LYS A 305 6.44 14.65 9.60
CA LYS A 305 7.57 15.39 10.15
C LYS A 305 7.09 16.39 11.19
N CYS A 306 7.44 16.14 12.45
CA CYS A 306 7.08 16.98 13.59
C CYS A 306 8.36 17.49 14.28
N ASP A 307 8.49 18.80 14.46
CA ASP A 307 9.66 19.45 15.08
C ASP A 307 11.00 18.97 14.48
N GLY A 308 11.01 18.78 13.15
CA GLY A 308 12.18 18.33 12.41
C GLY A 308 12.46 16.82 12.42
N VAL A 309 11.64 16.01 13.09
CA VAL A 309 11.79 14.55 13.21
C VAL A 309 10.61 13.83 12.58
N TRP A 310 10.89 12.83 11.73
CA TRP A 310 9.87 11.96 11.16
C TRP A 310 9.31 11.00 12.22
N LYS A 311 8.02 11.12 12.52
CA LYS A 311 7.28 10.23 13.42
C LYS A 311 6.69 9.11 12.60
N LEU A 312 7.27 7.90 12.69
CA LEU A 312 6.86 6.74 11.90
C LEU A 312 5.72 5.99 12.59
N TYR A 313 4.68 5.64 11.80
CA TYR A 313 3.47 4.95 12.28
C TYR A 313 2.85 4.07 11.17
N PHE A 314 1.75 3.33 11.49
CA PHE A 314 1.06 2.41 10.57
C PHE A 314 -0.34 2.84 10.19
#